data_a055dc16cab581dd0a4a8fc8384bee0a
#
_entry.id   a055dc16cab581dd0a4a8fc8384bee0a
#
_cell.length_a   1.000
_cell.length_b   1.000
_cell.length_c   1.000
_cell.angle_alpha   90.00
_cell.angle_beta   90.00
_cell.angle_gamma   90.00
#
_symmetry.space_group_name_H-M   'P 1'
#
loop_
_entity.id
_entity.type
_entity.pdbx_description
1 polymer ?
#
loop_
_entity_poly.entity_id
_entity_poly.type
_entity_poly.pdbx_seq_one_letter_code
_entity_poly.pdbx_strand_id
1 'polypeptide(L)'
;MSKLTKNQKSVAEKVEAGKAYTLKEASELVKEITTTKFDASLDIDVRLGVDPRKANQMVRGVVTLPHGTGKVTRVLCLCTPDQEAAAKEAGADYVGLDEYIEKIKGGWTDVDVIITMPSCMGKVGPLGRVLGPRGLMPNPKSGTVTMDVAKAVSEIKKGKIDFKVDKAGIIHTSIGKVSMSAEQINDNAKEFISTVIKLKPTAAKGAYIKSIFISSTMSKGIKIDPKSVE
;
A
#
# COMPACT_ATOMS: atom_id res chain seq x y z
N MET A 1 28.17 -20.71 -6.15
CA MET A 1 27.15 -20.16 -5.22
C MET A 1 27.83 -19.27 -4.21
N SER A 2 27.34 -18.02 -3.99
CA SER A 2 27.88 -17.13 -2.96
C SER A 2 27.65 -17.72 -1.55
N LYS A 3 28.61 -17.55 -0.64
CA LYS A 3 28.46 -17.99 0.76
C LYS A 3 27.36 -17.17 1.44
N LEU A 4 26.42 -17.85 2.11
CA LEU A 4 25.39 -17.21 2.90
C LEU A 4 26.00 -16.39 4.06
N THR A 5 25.47 -15.21 4.33
CA THR A 5 25.84 -14.40 5.50
C THR A 5 25.35 -15.06 6.79
N LYS A 6 25.87 -14.64 7.96
CA LYS A 6 25.41 -15.17 9.25
C LYS A 6 23.88 -15.04 9.44
N ASN A 7 23.33 -13.87 9.13
CA ASN A 7 21.89 -13.61 9.21
C ASN A 7 21.08 -14.50 8.25
N GLN A 8 21.56 -14.69 7.02
CA GLN A 8 20.90 -15.58 6.06
C GLN A 8 20.90 -17.05 6.50
N LYS A 9 21.95 -17.50 7.20
CA LYS A 9 22.00 -18.85 7.76
C LYS A 9 20.96 -19.03 8.87
N SER A 10 20.91 -18.10 9.84
CA SER A 10 19.93 -18.15 10.93
C SER A 10 18.49 -18.08 10.44
N VAL A 11 18.22 -17.30 9.40
CA VAL A 11 16.89 -17.25 8.75
C VAL A 11 16.58 -18.55 8.01
N ALA A 12 17.58 -19.17 7.35
CA ALA A 12 17.39 -20.43 6.63
C ALA A 12 17.08 -21.62 7.56
N GLU A 13 17.57 -21.59 8.80
CA GLU A 13 17.26 -22.58 9.84
C GLU A 13 15.81 -22.46 10.34
N LYS A 14 15.26 -21.22 10.38
CA LYS A 14 13.91 -20.95 10.87
C LYS A 14 12.83 -21.12 9.79
N VAL A 15 13.16 -20.82 8.53
CA VAL A 15 12.21 -20.85 7.40
C VAL A 15 12.52 -22.00 6.47
N GLU A 16 11.71 -23.04 6.51
CA GLU A 16 11.81 -24.18 5.61
C GLU A 16 11.51 -23.77 4.15
N ALA A 17 12.41 -24.14 3.24
CA ALA A 17 12.25 -23.81 1.84
C ALA A 17 11.08 -24.58 1.23
N GLY A 18 10.13 -23.84 0.62
CA GLY A 18 8.97 -24.44 -0.09
C GLY A 18 7.75 -24.73 0.77
N LYS A 19 7.85 -24.69 2.09
CA LYS A 19 6.70 -24.84 3.00
C LYS A 19 5.79 -23.64 2.88
N ALA A 20 4.47 -23.89 2.85
CA ALA A 20 3.45 -22.86 3.01
C ALA A 20 3.00 -22.83 4.47
N TYR A 21 2.99 -21.66 5.06
CA TYR A 21 2.61 -21.42 6.45
C TYR A 21 1.19 -20.87 6.53
N THR A 22 0.52 -21.05 7.65
CA THR A 22 -0.72 -20.34 7.92
C THR A 22 -0.44 -18.85 8.12
N LEU A 23 -1.44 -18.00 7.93
CA LEU A 23 -1.28 -16.55 8.08
C LEU A 23 -0.81 -16.16 9.49
N LYS A 24 -1.30 -16.85 10.54
CA LYS A 24 -0.88 -16.63 11.93
C LYS A 24 0.59 -16.96 12.15
N GLU A 25 0.98 -18.19 11.77
CA GLU A 25 2.38 -18.61 11.86
C GLU A 25 3.33 -17.70 11.06
N ALA A 26 2.91 -17.27 9.87
CA ALA A 26 3.70 -16.35 9.05
C ALA A 26 3.89 -14.99 9.71
N SER A 27 2.85 -14.47 10.40
CA SER A 27 2.89 -13.19 11.12
C SER A 27 3.85 -13.23 12.33
N GLU A 28 3.92 -14.35 13.03
CA GLU A 28 4.87 -14.55 14.13
C GLU A 28 6.30 -14.75 13.59
N LEU A 29 6.45 -15.62 12.61
CA LEU A 29 7.74 -15.99 12.03
C LEU A 29 8.44 -14.80 11.35
N VAL A 30 7.69 -13.91 10.66
CA VAL A 30 8.28 -12.73 10.02
C VAL A 30 8.94 -11.79 11.03
N LYS A 31 8.39 -11.68 12.24
CA LYS A 31 8.98 -10.90 13.33
C LYS A 31 10.27 -11.54 13.83
N GLU A 32 10.28 -12.85 13.99
CA GLU A 32 11.45 -13.58 14.48
C GLU A 32 12.63 -13.59 13.51
N ILE A 33 12.37 -13.58 12.21
CA ILE A 33 13.43 -13.58 11.19
C ILE A 33 13.93 -12.19 10.83
N THR A 34 13.28 -11.15 11.34
CA THR A 34 13.71 -9.78 11.09
C THR A 34 14.99 -9.47 11.85
N THR A 35 16.05 -9.15 11.12
CA THR A 35 17.38 -8.89 11.68
C THR A 35 17.77 -7.41 11.68
N THR A 36 16.89 -6.54 11.21
CA THR A 36 17.14 -5.10 11.13
C THR A 36 17.09 -4.43 12.50
N LYS A 37 17.91 -3.38 12.68
CA LYS A 37 17.94 -2.59 13.93
C LYS A 37 16.94 -1.43 13.93
N PHE A 38 16.26 -1.19 12.83
CA PHE A 38 15.22 -0.17 12.68
C PHE A 38 13.85 -0.84 12.57
N ASP A 39 12.79 -0.09 12.78
CA ASP A 39 11.42 -0.57 12.63
C ASP A 39 11.09 -0.82 11.15
N ALA A 40 11.30 -2.06 10.74
CA ALA A 40 11.14 -2.49 9.35
C ALA A 40 9.67 -2.48 8.91
N SER A 41 9.43 -2.15 7.65
CA SER A 41 8.11 -2.32 7.03
C SER A 41 7.84 -3.79 6.77
N LEU A 42 6.58 -4.17 6.91
CA LEU A 42 6.07 -5.49 6.55
C LEU A 42 5.30 -5.36 5.25
N ASP A 43 5.76 -6.06 4.25
CA ASP A 43 5.21 -6.04 2.91
C ASP A 43 4.52 -7.37 2.59
N ILE A 44 3.40 -7.30 1.89
CA ILE A 44 2.68 -8.45 1.36
C ILE A 44 2.70 -8.40 -0.15
N ASP A 45 3.07 -9.54 -0.74
CA ASP A 45 3.15 -9.74 -2.17
C ASP A 45 2.15 -10.79 -2.61
N VAL A 46 1.17 -10.40 -3.42
CA VAL A 46 0.10 -11.28 -3.90
C VAL A 46 0.22 -11.45 -5.40
N ARG A 47 0.59 -12.64 -5.84
CA ARG A 47 0.61 -12.98 -7.27
C ARG A 47 -0.76 -13.45 -7.73
N LEU A 48 -1.31 -12.73 -8.68
CA LEU A 48 -2.62 -12.99 -9.26
C LEU A 48 -2.53 -13.74 -10.59
N GLY A 49 -3.62 -14.43 -10.93
CA GLY A 49 -3.82 -15.10 -12.20
C GLY A 49 -4.47 -14.19 -13.24
N VAL A 50 -4.01 -12.94 -13.37
CA VAL A 50 -4.53 -11.93 -14.30
C VAL A 50 -3.47 -11.53 -15.33
N ASP A 51 -3.91 -11.05 -16.48
CA ASP A 51 -3.05 -10.42 -17.48
C ASP A 51 -3.18 -8.89 -17.40
N PRO A 52 -2.20 -8.19 -16.79
CA PRO A 52 -2.30 -6.74 -16.57
C PRO A 52 -2.18 -5.92 -17.87
N ARG A 53 -1.85 -6.54 -19.00
CA ARG A 53 -1.84 -5.90 -20.33
C ARG A 53 -3.26 -5.64 -20.83
N LYS A 54 -4.24 -6.40 -20.34
CA LYS A 54 -5.65 -6.26 -20.69
C LYS A 54 -6.33 -5.31 -19.71
N ALA A 55 -6.92 -4.25 -20.20
CA ALA A 55 -7.57 -3.23 -19.36
C ALA A 55 -8.69 -3.80 -18.46
N ASN A 56 -9.39 -4.84 -18.93
CA ASN A 56 -10.47 -5.53 -18.20
C ASN A 56 -9.96 -6.52 -17.12
N GLN A 57 -8.65 -6.76 -17.05
CA GLN A 57 -8.02 -7.62 -16.04
C GLN A 57 -7.10 -6.84 -15.09
N MET A 58 -7.02 -5.52 -15.27
CA MET A 58 -6.22 -4.67 -14.40
C MET A 58 -6.90 -4.50 -13.03
N VAL A 59 -6.30 -5.08 -12.00
CA VAL A 59 -6.76 -4.94 -10.61
C VAL A 59 -6.13 -3.71 -9.98
N ARG A 60 -6.98 -2.83 -9.49
CA ARG A 60 -6.60 -1.64 -8.71
C ARG A 60 -7.70 -1.37 -7.70
N GLY A 61 -7.32 -1.04 -6.48
CA GLY A 61 -8.27 -0.74 -5.43
C GLY A 61 -7.65 0.02 -4.28
N VAL A 62 -8.45 0.19 -3.26
CA VAL A 62 -8.06 0.76 -1.97
C VAL A 62 -8.53 -0.17 -0.87
N VAL A 63 -7.80 -0.19 0.22
CA VAL A 63 -8.16 -0.89 1.44
C VAL A 63 -7.86 0.02 2.64
N THR A 64 -8.73 -0.02 3.63
CA THR A 64 -8.50 0.63 4.91
C THR A 64 -8.09 -0.45 5.89
N LEU A 65 -6.84 -0.40 6.34
CA LEU A 65 -6.32 -1.36 7.29
C LEU A 65 -6.86 -1.07 8.69
N PRO A 66 -7.38 -2.06 9.43
CA PRO A 66 -7.98 -1.84 10.75
C PRO A 66 -6.99 -1.26 11.77
N HIS A 67 -5.72 -1.64 11.69
CA HIS A 67 -4.67 -1.15 12.58
C HIS A 67 -3.72 -0.13 11.93
N GLY A 68 -4.08 0.35 10.71
CA GLY A 68 -3.23 1.25 9.93
C GLY A 68 -1.92 0.61 9.48
N THR A 69 -1.04 1.42 8.89
CA THR A 69 0.28 0.97 8.39
C THR A 69 1.43 1.22 9.38
N GLY A 70 1.18 1.91 10.50
CA GLY A 70 2.23 2.36 11.42
C GLY A 70 3.16 3.46 10.84
N LYS A 71 2.86 3.96 9.64
CA LYS A 71 3.59 5.07 9.00
C LYS A 71 2.81 6.38 9.18
N VAL A 72 3.50 7.42 9.63
CA VAL A 72 2.94 8.79 9.62
C VAL A 72 2.94 9.29 8.17
N THR A 73 1.74 9.38 7.59
CA THR A 73 1.56 9.80 6.19
C THR A 73 1.42 11.32 6.13
N ARG A 74 2.27 11.99 5.34
CA ARG A 74 2.18 13.43 5.07
C ARG A 74 1.20 13.66 3.93
N VAL A 75 0.11 14.36 4.24
CA VAL A 75 -1.00 14.60 3.32
C VAL A 75 -1.01 16.04 2.87
N LEU A 76 -0.93 16.25 1.55
CA LEU A 76 -1.18 17.53 0.91
C LEU A 76 -2.61 17.56 0.37
N CYS A 77 -3.36 18.59 0.73
CA CYS A 77 -4.69 18.84 0.22
C CYS A 77 -4.70 20.02 -0.75
N LEU A 78 -5.06 19.78 -2.00
CA LEU A 78 -5.25 20.80 -3.03
C LEU A 78 -6.75 21.09 -3.16
N CYS A 79 -7.23 22.11 -2.47
CA CYS A 79 -8.65 22.46 -2.40
C CYS A 79 -8.88 23.96 -2.60
N THR A 80 -10.15 24.34 -2.74
CA THR A 80 -10.56 25.75 -2.76
C THR A 80 -10.48 26.34 -1.34
N PRO A 81 -10.35 27.67 -1.19
CA PRO A 81 -10.25 28.33 0.11
C PRO A 81 -11.36 27.95 1.10
N ASP A 82 -12.57 27.70 0.59
CA ASP A 82 -13.74 27.31 1.40
C ASP A 82 -13.54 25.99 2.15
N GLN A 83 -12.73 25.08 1.60
CA GLN A 83 -12.47 23.75 2.17
C GLN A 83 -11.16 23.66 2.95
N GLU A 84 -10.36 24.74 2.97
CA GLU A 84 -9.07 24.72 3.65
C GLU A 84 -9.19 24.53 5.16
N ALA A 85 -10.17 25.17 5.79
CA ALA A 85 -10.42 25.03 7.23
C ALA A 85 -10.76 23.57 7.58
N ALA A 86 -11.69 22.97 6.85
CA ALA A 86 -12.11 21.58 7.04
C ALA A 86 -10.97 20.58 6.81
N ALA A 87 -10.09 20.83 5.83
CA ALA A 87 -8.92 20.00 5.57
C ALA A 87 -7.88 20.09 6.70
N LYS A 88 -7.65 21.27 7.26
CA LYS A 88 -6.76 21.49 8.42
C LYS A 88 -7.29 20.80 9.67
N GLU A 89 -8.58 20.95 9.97
CA GLU A 89 -9.24 20.30 11.10
C GLU A 89 -9.19 18.78 10.99
N ALA A 90 -9.30 18.23 9.77
CA ALA A 90 -9.17 16.79 9.51
C ALA A 90 -7.71 16.26 9.66
N GLY A 91 -6.72 17.15 9.85
CA GLY A 91 -5.33 16.80 10.09
C GLY A 91 -4.44 16.74 8.83
N ALA A 92 -4.79 17.45 7.75
CA ALA A 92 -3.90 17.59 6.60
C ALA A 92 -2.65 18.39 7.00
N ASP A 93 -1.45 17.91 6.59
CA ASP A 93 -0.18 18.56 6.93
C ASP A 93 0.06 19.81 6.08
N TYR A 94 -0.41 19.78 4.84
CA TYR A 94 -0.30 20.89 3.90
C TYR A 94 -1.65 21.12 3.23
N VAL A 95 -2.09 22.37 3.19
CA VAL A 95 -3.38 22.76 2.60
C VAL A 95 -3.21 24.04 1.81
N GLY A 96 -3.71 24.07 0.57
CA GLY A 96 -3.66 25.21 -0.32
C GLY A 96 -3.80 24.79 -1.78
N LEU A 97 -3.76 25.71 -2.73
CA LEU A 97 -3.88 25.38 -4.16
C LEU A 97 -2.70 25.91 -4.98
N ASP A 98 -2.72 27.19 -5.34
CA ASP A 98 -1.80 27.76 -6.33
C ASP A 98 -0.35 27.78 -5.81
N GLU A 99 -0.15 28.06 -4.53
CA GLU A 99 1.16 28.05 -3.86
C GLU A 99 1.85 26.68 -3.97
N TYR A 100 1.12 25.59 -3.70
CA TYR A 100 1.68 24.25 -3.78
C TYR A 100 1.85 23.75 -5.21
N ILE A 101 1.00 24.22 -6.14
CA ILE A 101 1.18 23.97 -7.57
C ILE A 101 2.52 24.54 -8.06
N GLU A 102 2.87 25.76 -7.64
CA GLU A 102 4.16 26.36 -7.98
C GLU A 102 5.34 25.64 -7.33
N LYS A 103 5.25 25.28 -6.05
CA LYS A 103 6.26 24.47 -5.35
C LYS A 103 6.49 23.12 -6.04
N ILE A 104 5.44 22.43 -6.46
CA ILE A 104 5.53 21.15 -7.16
C ILE A 104 6.15 21.33 -8.55
N LYS A 105 5.82 22.40 -9.28
CA LYS A 105 6.51 22.74 -10.55
C LYS A 105 8.00 22.94 -10.34
N GLY A 106 8.39 23.54 -9.21
CA GLY A 106 9.79 23.70 -8.79
C GLY A 106 10.46 22.40 -8.33
N GLY A 107 9.74 21.26 -8.33
CA GLY A 107 10.27 19.94 -7.97
C GLY A 107 10.04 19.51 -6.52
N TRP A 108 9.32 20.29 -5.72
CA TRP A 108 8.98 19.90 -4.35
C TRP A 108 7.96 18.75 -4.37
N THR A 109 8.28 17.67 -3.69
CA THR A 109 7.44 16.46 -3.63
C THR A 109 7.58 15.76 -2.28
N ASP A 110 7.79 16.52 -1.22
CA ASP A 110 8.03 16.01 0.14
C ASP A 110 6.69 15.68 0.87
N VAL A 111 5.85 14.93 0.16
CA VAL A 111 4.54 14.45 0.61
C VAL A 111 4.34 13.00 0.20
N ASP A 112 3.52 12.28 0.96
CA ASP A 112 3.24 10.87 0.70
C ASP A 112 1.93 10.66 -0.09
N VAL A 113 0.94 11.53 0.13
CA VAL A 113 -0.36 11.47 -0.57
C VAL A 113 -0.83 12.89 -0.91
N ILE A 114 -1.41 13.04 -2.10
CA ILE A 114 -2.06 14.28 -2.55
C ILE A 114 -3.54 14.02 -2.73
N ILE A 115 -4.36 14.80 -2.04
CA ILE A 115 -5.83 14.83 -2.18
C ILE A 115 -6.20 16.07 -2.95
N THR A 116 -7.18 15.98 -3.84
CA THR A 116 -7.67 17.12 -4.58
C THR A 116 -9.18 17.05 -4.80
N MET A 117 -9.77 18.21 -5.05
CA MET A 117 -11.16 18.31 -5.50
C MET A 117 -11.22 18.14 -7.04
N PRO A 118 -12.33 17.59 -7.57
CA PRO A 118 -12.53 17.48 -9.02
C PRO A 118 -12.40 18.83 -9.75
N SER A 119 -12.87 19.91 -9.13
CA SER A 119 -12.76 21.29 -9.66
C SER A 119 -11.32 21.76 -9.83
N CYS A 120 -10.39 21.30 -8.97
CA CYS A 120 -8.98 21.68 -8.98
C CYS A 120 -8.14 20.82 -9.93
N MET A 121 -8.68 19.67 -10.42
CA MET A 121 -7.94 18.74 -11.28
C MET A 121 -7.42 19.37 -12.57
N GLY A 122 -8.11 20.36 -13.13
CA GLY A 122 -7.65 21.10 -14.30
C GLY A 122 -6.28 21.77 -14.09
N LYS A 123 -6.06 22.31 -12.88
CA LYS A 123 -4.78 22.96 -12.49
C LYS A 123 -3.71 21.92 -12.13
N VAL A 124 -4.09 20.76 -11.58
CA VAL A 124 -3.18 19.68 -11.17
C VAL A 124 -2.74 18.82 -12.36
N GLY A 125 -3.55 18.71 -13.41
CA GLY A 125 -3.27 17.90 -14.61
C GLY A 125 -1.87 18.12 -15.21
N PRO A 126 -1.44 19.36 -15.45
CA PRO A 126 -0.08 19.68 -15.97
C PRO A 126 1.07 19.16 -15.09
N LEU A 127 0.83 18.95 -13.79
CA LEU A 127 1.83 18.41 -12.85
C LEU A 127 2.06 16.90 -13.01
N GLY A 128 1.28 16.22 -13.85
CA GLY A 128 1.38 14.78 -14.08
C GLY A 128 2.78 14.31 -14.50
N ARG A 129 3.58 15.18 -15.14
CA ARG A 129 4.98 14.88 -15.49
C ARG A 129 5.89 14.74 -14.26
N VAL A 130 5.59 15.46 -13.17
CA VAL A 130 6.36 15.43 -11.92
C VAL A 130 5.78 14.39 -10.96
N LEU A 131 4.46 14.39 -10.79
CA LEU A 131 3.76 13.56 -9.82
C LEU A 131 3.57 12.11 -10.30
N GLY A 132 3.42 11.90 -11.62
CA GLY A 132 3.16 10.58 -12.21
C GLY A 132 4.24 9.55 -11.91
N PRO A 133 5.53 9.81 -12.21
CA PRO A 133 6.62 8.87 -11.94
C PRO A 133 6.79 8.52 -10.46
N ARG A 134 6.37 9.42 -9.56
CA ARG A 134 6.43 9.23 -8.09
C ARG A 134 5.17 8.58 -7.50
N GLY A 135 4.15 8.30 -8.32
CA GLY A 135 2.89 7.71 -7.85
C GLY A 135 2.01 8.67 -7.04
N LEU A 136 2.35 9.98 -6.99
CA LEU A 136 1.65 11.00 -6.21
C LEU A 136 0.44 11.61 -6.94
N MET A 137 0.20 11.24 -8.21
CA MET A 137 -0.89 11.81 -8.99
C MET A 137 -2.25 11.41 -8.44
N PRO A 138 -3.10 12.38 -8.03
CA PRO A 138 -4.44 12.08 -7.54
C PRO A 138 -5.27 11.30 -8.55
N ASN A 139 -6.08 10.35 -8.07
CA ASN A 139 -6.90 9.50 -8.92
C ASN A 139 -8.27 9.24 -8.28
N PRO A 140 -9.38 9.39 -9.03
CA PRO A 140 -10.72 9.07 -8.51
C PRO A 140 -10.87 7.63 -8.02
N LYS A 141 -10.20 6.68 -8.69
CA LYS A 141 -10.27 5.24 -8.31
C LYS A 141 -9.58 4.91 -6.99
N SER A 142 -8.60 5.72 -6.57
CA SER A 142 -7.96 5.60 -5.25
C SER A 142 -8.63 6.47 -4.19
N GLY A 143 -9.73 7.17 -4.55
CA GLY A 143 -10.45 8.04 -3.62
C GLY A 143 -9.67 9.28 -3.19
N THR A 144 -8.59 9.64 -3.91
CA THR A 144 -7.78 10.84 -3.66
C THR A 144 -8.32 12.07 -4.43
N VAL A 145 -9.32 11.87 -5.30
CA VAL A 145 -10.10 12.95 -5.93
C VAL A 145 -11.52 12.84 -5.41
N THR A 146 -11.92 13.76 -4.54
CA THR A 146 -13.23 13.74 -3.87
C THR A 146 -13.73 15.14 -3.58
N MET A 147 -15.06 15.29 -3.41
CA MET A 147 -15.68 16.51 -2.94
C MET A 147 -15.55 16.68 -1.43
N ASP A 148 -15.57 15.56 -0.69
CA ASP A 148 -15.43 15.53 0.76
C ASP A 148 -13.97 15.30 1.15
N VAL A 149 -13.24 16.39 1.24
CA VAL A 149 -11.81 16.41 1.52
C VAL A 149 -11.51 15.98 2.95
N ALA A 150 -12.30 16.43 3.93
CA ALA A 150 -12.09 16.12 5.34
C ALA A 150 -12.17 14.61 5.61
N LYS A 151 -13.17 13.96 5.05
CA LYS A 151 -13.32 12.51 5.15
C LYS A 151 -12.15 11.77 4.51
N ALA A 152 -11.72 12.19 3.31
CA ALA A 152 -10.60 11.54 2.63
C ALA A 152 -9.28 11.68 3.42
N VAL A 153 -9.00 12.86 4.00
CA VAL A 153 -7.84 13.07 4.87
C VAL A 153 -7.90 12.14 6.08
N SER A 154 -9.04 12.07 6.76
CA SER A 154 -9.20 11.21 7.95
C SER A 154 -9.04 9.72 7.62
N GLU A 155 -9.55 9.25 6.47
CA GLU A 155 -9.38 7.86 6.02
C GLU A 155 -7.92 7.52 5.72
N ILE A 156 -7.19 8.42 5.06
CA ILE A 156 -5.77 8.23 4.75
C ILE A 156 -4.93 8.21 6.05
N LYS A 157 -5.21 9.11 6.99
CA LYS A 157 -4.54 9.12 8.30
C LYS A 157 -4.86 7.86 9.13
N LYS A 158 -6.03 7.24 8.93
CA LYS A 158 -6.41 5.95 9.56
C LYS A 158 -5.77 4.74 8.89
N GLY A 159 -5.00 4.91 7.82
CA GLY A 159 -4.29 3.82 7.16
C GLY A 159 -4.97 3.27 5.91
N LYS A 160 -5.68 4.11 5.17
CA LYS A 160 -6.14 3.79 3.82
C LYS A 160 -4.95 3.75 2.89
N ILE A 161 -4.76 2.62 2.22
CA ILE A 161 -3.71 2.39 1.23
C ILE A 161 -4.33 2.11 -0.14
N ASP A 162 -3.67 2.53 -1.20
CA ASP A 162 -4.01 2.13 -2.55
C ASP A 162 -3.05 1.05 -3.04
N PHE A 163 -3.55 0.19 -3.91
CA PHE A 163 -2.74 -0.85 -4.54
C PHE A 163 -3.10 -1.02 -6.00
N LYS A 164 -2.14 -1.47 -6.75
CA LYS A 164 -2.28 -1.72 -8.19
C LYS A 164 -1.45 -2.93 -8.58
N VAL A 165 -2.01 -3.75 -9.47
CA VAL A 165 -1.26 -4.85 -10.08
C VAL A 165 -0.14 -4.30 -10.95
N ASP A 166 1.05 -4.89 -10.87
CA ASP A 166 2.19 -4.59 -11.70
C ASP A 166 2.13 -5.31 -13.07
N LYS A 167 3.14 -5.14 -13.91
CA LYS A 167 3.21 -5.78 -15.24
C LYS A 167 3.39 -7.31 -15.17
N ALA A 168 3.82 -7.85 -14.03
CA ALA A 168 4.01 -9.28 -13.79
C ALA A 168 2.77 -9.96 -13.19
N GLY A 169 1.71 -9.19 -12.90
CA GLY A 169 0.49 -9.71 -12.27
C GLY A 169 0.61 -9.83 -10.76
N ILE A 170 1.49 -9.06 -10.13
CA ILE A 170 1.74 -9.08 -8.68
C ILE A 170 1.28 -7.75 -8.09
N ILE A 171 0.72 -7.81 -6.89
CA ILE A 171 0.43 -6.65 -6.04
C ILE A 171 1.47 -6.62 -4.94
N HIS A 172 2.13 -5.48 -4.77
CA HIS A 172 3.09 -5.19 -3.71
C HIS A 172 2.52 -4.11 -2.81
N THR A 173 2.43 -4.36 -1.51
CA THR A 173 1.82 -3.42 -0.57
C THR A 173 2.39 -3.58 0.83
N SER A 174 2.67 -2.48 1.50
CA SER A 174 3.05 -2.47 2.91
C SER A 174 1.80 -2.52 3.80
N ILE A 175 1.74 -3.52 4.68
CA ILE A 175 0.59 -3.77 5.57
C ILE A 175 0.85 -3.38 7.02
N GLY A 176 2.07 -2.99 7.36
CA GLY A 176 2.39 -2.61 8.72
C GLY A 176 3.88 -2.45 9.00
N LYS A 177 4.22 -2.47 10.27
CA LYS A 177 5.57 -2.39 10.82
C LYS A 177 5.86 -3.60 11.71
N VAL A 178 7.12 -3.97 11.86
CA VAL A 178 7.55 -5.06 12.75
C VAL A 178 7.24 -4.76 14.23
N SER A 179 7.15 -3.49 14.61
CA SER A 179 6.73 -3.05 15.95
C SER A 179 5.30 -3.45 16.31
N MET A 180 4.43 -3.69 15.32
CA MET A 180 3.05 -4.14 15.55
C MET A 180 3.00 -5.55 16.15
N SER A 181 1.89 -5.89 16.84
CA SER A 181 1.66 -7.25 17.32
C SER A 181 1.42 -8.22 16.15
N ALA A 182 1.68 -9.52 16.35
CA ALA A 182 1.42 -10.53 15.33
C ALA A 182 -0.07 -10.60 14.96
N GLU A 183 -0.97 -10.37 15.93
CA GLU A 183 -2.41 -10.32 15.72
C GLU A 183 -2.80 -9.14 14.81
N GLN A 184 -2.27 -7.94 15.07
CA GLN A 184 -2.52 -6.76 14.23
C GLN A 184 -2.04 -6.96 12.78
N ILE A 185 -0.87 -7.60 12.60
CA ILE A 185 -0.34 -7.94 11.28
C ILE A 185 -1.25 -8.94 10.58
N ASN A 186 -1.72 -9.96 11.30
CA ASN A 186 -2.65 -10.97 10.78
C ASN A 186 -3.96 -10.35 10.33
N ASP A 187 -4.56 -9.46 11.14
CA ASP A 187 -5.82 -8.79 10.80
C ASP A 187 -5.68 -7.87 9.58
N ASN A 188 -4.59 -7.09 9.53
CA ASN A 188 -4.29 -6.23 8.38
C ASN A 188 -4.12 -7.07 7.10
N ALA A 189 -3.35 -8.16 7.17
CA ALA A 189 -3.13 -9.05 6.03
C ALA A 189 -4.42 -9.72 5.58
N LYS A 190 -5.27 -10.17 6.52
CA LYS A 190 -6.56 -10.80 6.24
C LYS A 190 -7.52 -9.85 5.53
N GLU A 191 -7.64 -8.60 6.03
CA GLU A 191 -8.50 -7.58 5.40
C GLU A 191 -8.01 -7.22 4.01
N PHE A 192 -6.68 -7.09 3.83
CA PHE A 192 -6.09 -6.84 2.53
C PHE A 192 -6.41 -7.96 1.52
N ILE A 193 -6.17 -9.21 1.90
CA ILE A 193 -6.42 -10.37 1.01
C ILE A 193 -7.92 -10.50 0.69
N SER A 194 -8.81 -10.33 1.68
CA SER A 194 -10.27 -10.32 1.47
C SER A 194 -10.69 -9.27 0.46
N THR A 195 -10.12 -8.06 0.56
CA THR A 195 -10.41 -6.97 -0.39
C THR A 195 -9.90 -7.31 -1.79
N VAL A 196 -8.71 -7.90 -1.92
CA VAL A 196 -8.17 -8.36 -3.21
C VAL A 196 -9.07 -9.43 -3.84
N ILE A 197 -9.59 -10.38 -3.04
CA ILE A 197 -10.53 -11.42 -3.51
C ILE A 197 -11.83 -10.80 -4.02
N LYS A 198 -12.41 -9.84 -3.29
CA LYS A 198 -13.64 -9.12 -3.69
C LYS A 198 -13.47 -8.37 -5.02
N LEU A 199 -12.27 -7.91 -5.33
CA LEU A 199 -11.95 -7.18 -6.56
C LEU A 199 -11.61 -8.09 -7.76
N LYS A 200 -11.87 -9.41 -7.68
CA LYS A 200 -11.63 -10.34 -8.77
C LYS A 200 -12.37 -9.91 -10.04
N PRO A 201 -11.67 -9.65 -11.17
CA PRO A 201 -12.33 -9.33 -12.43
C PRO A 201 -13.10 -10.54 -12.97
N THR A 202 -14.27 -10.30 -13.56
CA THR A 202 -15.07 -11.35 -14.21
C THR A 202 -14.34 -12.02 -15.38
N ALA A 203 -13.43 -11.30 -16.01
CA ALA A 203 -12.58 -11.80 -17.11
C ALA A 203 -11.43 -12.70 -16.65
N ALA A 204 -11.15 -12.80 -15.33
CA ALA A 204 -10.10 -13.64 -14.79
C ALA A 204 -10.57 -15.11 -14.73
N LYS A 205 -9.95 -15.98 -15.54
CA LYS A 205 -10.24 -17.43 -15.59
C LYS A 205 -9.22 -18.20 -14.75
N GLY A 206 -9.66 -19.30 -14.14
CA GLY A 206 -8.79 -20.17 -13.34
C GLY A 206 -8.51 -19.66 -11.94
N ALA A 207 -7.38 -20.12 -11.35
CA ALA A 207 -6.96 -19.71 -10.01
C ALA A 207 -6.60 -18.22 -9.98
N TYR A 208 -7.34 -17.45 -9.19
CA TYR A 208 -7.15 -16.00 -9.07
C TYR A 208 -5.91 -15.66 -8.24
N ILE A 209 -5.78 -16.25 -7.05
CA ILE A 209 -4.58 -16.13 -6.24
C ILE A 209 -3.65 -17.30 -6.56
N LYS A 210 -2.45 -17.01 -7.02
CA LYS A 210 -1.41 -18.03 -7.32
C LYS A 210 -0.48 -18.26 -6.15
N SER A 211 -0.06 -17.20 -5.49
CA SER A 211 0.81 -17.27 -4.31
C SER A 211 0.74 -15.98 -3.51
N ILE A 212 0.92 -16.11 -2.20
CA ILE A 212 1.00 -14.99 -1.26
C ILE A 212 2.31 -15.13 -0.51
N PHE A 213 3.02 -14.03 -0.35
CA PHE A 213 4.23 -13.93 0.45
C PHE A 213 4.13 -12.75 1.40
N ILE A 214 4.66 -12.90 2.59
CA ILE A 214 4.88 -11.81 3.54
C ILE A 214 6.37 -11.71 3.82
N SER A 215 6.88 -10.50 3.89
CA SER A 215 8.30 -10.26 4.18
C SER A 215 8.48 -8.99 5.00
N SER A 216 9.55 -8.91 5.76
CA SER A 216 10.01 -7.63 6.31
C SER A 216 11.17 -7.08 5.49
N THR A 217 11.44 -5.79 5.63
CA THR A 217 12.57 -5.14 4.94
C THR A 217 13.86 -5.94 5.16
N MET A 218 14.53 -6.33 4.07
CA MET A 218 15.76 -7.10 4.03
C MET A 218 15.66 -8.55 4.56
N SER A 219 14.45 -9.09 4.85
CA SER A 219 14.29 -10.48 5.25
C SER A 219 13.88 -11.39 4.09
N LYS A 220 13.83 -12.69 4.35
CA LYS A 220 13.34 -13.68 3.41
C LYS A 220 11.82 -13.67 3.38
N GLY A 221 11.21 -13.76 2.18
CA GLY A 221 9.77 -13.91 2.02
C GLY A 221 9.27 -15.27 2.55
N ILE A 222 8.20 -15.22 3.35
CA ILE A 222 7.50 -16.40 3.89
C ILE A 222 6.29 -16.64 3.02
N LYS A 223 6.18 -17.87 2.48
CA LYS A 223 5.03 -18.26 1.67
C LYS A 223 3.83 -18.58 2.56
N ILE A 224 2.69 -17.99 2.24
CA ILE A 224 1.41 -18.22 2.93
C ILE A 224 0.56 -19.19 2.10
N ASP A 225 -0.14 -20.10 2.78
CA ASP A 225 -1.14 -20.95 2.14
C ASP A 225 -2.40 -20.11 1.83
N PRO A 226 -2.77 -19.95 0.55
CA PRO A 226 -3.97 -19.19 0.18
C PRO A 226 -5.25 -19.73 0.82
N LYS A 227 -5.33 -21.04 1.09
CA LYS A 227 -6.48 -21.67 1.72
C LYS A 227 -6.66 -21.30 3.21
N SER A 228 -5.59 -20.84 3.87
CA SER A 228 -5.65 -20.43 5.27
C SER A 228 -6.30 -19.05 5.47
N VAL A 229 -6.64 -18.38 4.38
CA VAL A 229 -7.19 -17.01 4.39
C VAL A 229 -8.64 -16.97 3.89
N GLU A 230 -9.10 -18.05 3.26
CA GLU A 230 -10.53 -18.25 2.95
C GLU A 230 -11.28 -18.65 4.22
#